data_c5b1e9596e6faa4e19fab1c6c02f37ad
#
_entry.id   c5b1e9596e6faa4e19fab1c6c02f37ad
#
_cell.length_a   1.000
_cell.length_b   1.000
_cell.length_c   1.000
_cell.angle_alpha   90.00
_cell.angle_beta   90.00
_cell.angle_gamma   90.00
#
_symmetry.space_group_name_H-M   'P 1'
#
loop_
_entity.id
_entity.type
_entity.pdbx_description
1 polymer ?
#
loop_
_entity_poly.entity_id
_entity_poly.type
_entity_poly.pdbx_seq_one_letter_code
_entity_poly.pdbx_strand_id
1 'polypeptide(L)'
;MRGRVLIAMALVGIFFSILGAGVPASGALRIDTGADIQADAETVDHIEEVFNRAEDAIGEKDLDALMTVYAETYRYQDLTKEDMRKIWKGFFEQYDRISTLHAFSSVVVKPGKHSTAQITCTGALWATSDQSDQRVNLSAWAGDIHHLIYEHGTWRIVGQGRNAPNRPEFGQAPPPLF
;
A
#
# COMPACT_ATOMS: atom_id res chain seq x y z
N MET A 1 -52.15 47.11 -41.35
CA MET A 1 -51.30 45.90 -41.52
C MET A 1 -50.23 45.94 -40.46
N ARG A 2 -50.39 45.12 -39.39
CA ARG A 2 -49.44 45.12 -38.24
C ARG A 2 -48.66 43.83 -38.32
N GLY A 3 -47.37 43.92 -38.65
CA GLY A 3 -46.42 42.81 -38.66
C GLY A 3 -46.01 42.44 -37.25
N ARG A 4 -46.20 41.17 -36.84
CA ARG A 4 -45.71 40.60 -35.59
C ARG A 4 -44.33 40.02 -35.83
N VAL A 5 -43.32 40.55 -35.21
CA VAL A 5 -41.95 39.97 -35.15
C VAL A 5 -41.94 38.93 -34.02
N LEU A 6 -41.72 37.66 -34.38
CA LEU A 6 -41.46 36.58 -33.42
C LEU A 6 -39.95 36.51 -33.13
N ILE A 7 -39.60 36.84 -31.91
CA ILE A 7 -38.22 36.64 -31.39
C ILE A 7 -38.14 35.21 -30.82
N ALA A 8 -37.37 34.38 -31.53
CA ALA A 8 -37.04 33.04 -31.04
C ALA A 8 -35.85 33.16 -30.05
N MET A 9 -36.11 32.93 -28.76
CA MET A 9 -35.06 32.75 -27.73
C MET A 9 -34.49 31.36 -27.83
N ALA A 10 -33.25 31.22 -28.27
CA ALA A 10 -32.47 29.99 -28.20
C ALA A 10 -31.90 29.84 -26.81
N LEU A 11 -32.43 28.88 -26.05
CA LEU A 11 -31.87 28.44 -24.77
C LEU A 11 -30.64 27.56 -25.04
N VAL A 12 -29.45 28.10 -24.86
CA VAL A 12 -28.20 27.36 -24.85
C VAL A 12 -28.06 26.68 -23.48
N GLY A 13 -28.42 25.41 -23.43
CA GLY A 13 -28.19 24.57 -22.26
C GLY A 13 -26.70 24.23 -22.12
N ILE A 14 -26.03 24.86 -21.16
CA ILE A 14 -24.65 24.49 -20.79
C ILE A 14 -24.74 23.22 -19.95
N PHE A 15 -24.42 22.06 -20.57
CA PHE A 15 -24.18 20.82 -19.85
C PHE A 15 -22.82 20.93 -19.13
N PHE A 16 -22.83 21.18 -17.84
CA PHE A 16 -21.69 21.01 -16.98
C PHE A 16 -21.49 19.51 -16.72
N SER A 17 -20.65 18.88 -17.54
CA SER A 17 -20.15 17.53 -17.22
C SER A 17 -19.23 17.65 -16.02
N ILE A 18 -19.76 17.30 -14.84
CA ILE A 18 -18.93 17.07 -13.66
C ILE A 18 -18.15 15.79 -13.94
N LEU A 19 -16.92 15.92 -14.42
CA LEU A 19 -15.93 14.86 -14.36
C LEU A 19 -15.72 14.55 -12.87
N GLY A 20 -16.36 13.51 -12.39
CA GLY A 20 -16.06 12.92 -11.10
C GLY A 20 -14.59 12.48 -11.14
N ALA A 21 -13.71 13.25 -10.50
CA ALA A 21 -12.37 12.80 -10.20
C ALA A 21 -12.53 11.56 -9.30
N GLY A 22 -12.45 10.38 -9.91
CA GLY A 22 -12.34 9.12 -9.18
C GLY A 22 -11.12 9.24 -8.28
N VAL A 23 -11.32 9.16 -6.99
CA VAL A 23 -10.22 9.03 -6.03
C VAL A 23 -9.49 7.73 -6.42
N PRO A 24 -8.19 7.76 -6.73
CA PRO A 24 -7.47 6.53 -7.03
C PRO A 24 -7.63 5.58 -5.85
N ALA A 25 -8.09 4.36 -6.13
CA ALA A 25 -8.25 3.30 -5.14
C ALA A 25 -6.91 2.65 -4.75
N SER A 26 -5.80 3.12 -5.34
CA SER A 26 -4.46 2.66 -5.02
C SER A 26 -4.02 3.20 -3.66
N GLY A 27 -3.28 2.40 -2.92
CA GLY A 27 -2.58 2.80 -1.73
C GLY A 27 -1.70 4.02 -1.98
N ALA A 28 -1.27 4.68 -0.94
CA ALA A 28 -0.40 5.85 -1.03
C ALA A 28 0.88 5.61 -0.24
N LEU A 29 1.99 5.43 -0.97
CA LEU A 29 3.32 5.49 -0.40
C LEU A 29 3.79 6.94 -0.34
N ARG A 30 4.46 7.31 0.74
CA ARG A 30 5.16 8.59 0.85
C ARG A 30 6.42 8.46 1.71
N ILE A 31 7.38 9.31 1.45
CA ILE A 31 8.51 9.55 2.35
C ILE A 31 8.18 10.80 3.17
N ASP A 32 8.27 10.71 4.49
CA ASP A 32 7.98 11.83 5.38
C ASP A 32 9.01 12.96 5.20
N THR A 33 8.56 14.21 5.33
CA THR A 33 9.47 15.36 5.35
C THR A 33 10.40 15.25 6.55
N GLY A 34 11.71 15.17 6.29
CA GLY A 34 12.74 14.98 7.33
C GLY A 34 13.01 13.51 7.69
N ALA A 35 12.57 12.56 6.86
CA ALA A 35 12.94 11.16 7.00
C ALA A 35 14.49 11.00 7.01
N ASP A 36 14.97 10.06 7.81
CA ASP A 36 16.39 9.67 7.84
C ASP A 36 16.70 8.74 6.66
N ILE A 37 17.31 9.30 5.60
CA ILE A 37 17.63 8.56 4.37
C ILE A 37 19.15 8.32 4.30
N GLN A 38 19.55 7.06 4.46
CA GLN A 38 20.91 6.58 4.36
C GLN A 38 21.04 5.61 3.15
N ALA A 39 20.74 6.14 1.97
CA ALA A 39 20.81 5.46 0.68
C ALA A 39 20.95 6.51 -0.43
N ASP A 40 21.43 6.10 -1.61
CA ASP A 40 21.34 6.92 -2.82
C ASP A 40 19.91 6.97 -3.36
N ALA A 41 19.60 7.99 -4.18
CA ALA A 41 18.26 8.22 -4.69
C ALA A 41 17.75 7.03 -5.53
N GLU A 42 18.61 6.44 -6.38
CA GLU A 42 18.23 5.31 -7.23
C GLU A 42 17.81 4.09 -6.37
N THR A 43 18.53 3.83 -5.28
CA THR A 43 18.19 2.75 -4.34
C THR A 43 16.86 3.04 -3.63
N VAL A 44 16.62 4.29 -3.24
CA VAL A 44 15.33 4.68 -2.64
C VAL A 44 14.19 4.46 -3.62
N ASP A 45 14.33 4.93 -4.87
CA ASP A 45 13.32 4.76 -5.93
C ASP A 45 13.01 3.26 -6.15
N HIS A 46 14.02 2.39 -6.21
CA HIS A 46 13.81 0.95 -6.35
C HIS A 46 13.10 0.32 -5.13
N ILE A 47 13.32 0.84 -3.94
CA ILE A 47 12.60 0.39 -2.73
C ILE A 47 11.14 0.83 -2.80
N GLU A 48 10.86 2.09 -3.17
CA GLU A 48 9.51 2.60 -3.36
C GLU A 48 8.73 1.78 -4.40
N GLU A 49 9.38 1.39 -5.52
CA GLU A 49 8.78 0.52 -6.54
C GLU A 49 8.32 -0.83 -5.98
N VAL A 50 9.00 -1.41 -4.99
CA VAL A 50 8.57 -2.67 -4.36
C VAL A 50 7.25 -2.49 -3.64
N PHE A 51 7.13 -1.42 -2.86
CA PHE A 51 5.90 -1.14 -2.11
C PHE A 51 4.76 -0.73 -3.04
N ASN A 52 5.04 0.08 -4.06
CA ASN A 52 4.04 0.45 -5.07
C ASN A 52 3.49 -0.79 -5.79
N ARG A 53 4.37 -1.72 -6.23
CA ARG A 53 3.91 -2.98 -6.82
C ARG A 53 3.07 -3.82 -5.86
N ALA A 54 3.41 -3.82 -4.58
CA ALA A 54 2.61 -4.50 -3.58
C ALA A 54 1.24 -3.86 -3.42
N GLU A 55 1.16 -2.53 -3.37
CA GLU A 55 -0.09 -1.79 -3.27
C GLU A 55 -0.98 -2.01 -4.49
N ASP A 56 -0.41 -1.98 -5.70
CA ASP A 56 -1.12 -2.28 -6.94
C ASP A 56 -1.67 -3.71 -6.93
N ALA A 57 -0.83 -4.70 -6.60
CA ALA A 57 -1.23 -6.09 -6.52
C ALA A 57 -2.36 -6.33 -5.49
N ILE A 58 -2.34 -5.60 -4.36
CA ILE A 58 -3.42 -5.64 -3.37
C ILE A 58 -4.71 -5.04 -3.94
N GLY A 59 -4.61 -3.88 -4.57
CA GLY A 59 -5.76 -3.22 -5.18
C GLY A 59 -6.43 -4.06 -6.26
N GLU A 60 -5.62 -4.79 -7.03
CA GLU A 60 -6.06 -5.70 -8.10
C GLU A 60 -6.41 -7.11 -7.60
N LYS A 61 -6.13 -7.42 -6.32
CA LYS A 61 -6.23 -8.77 -5.73
C LYS A 61 -5.37 -9.81 -6.45
N ASP A 62 -4.25 -9.38 -7.04
CA ASP A 62 -3.31 -10.27 -7.70
C ASP A 62 -2.36 -10.90 -6.67
N LEU A 63 -2.74 -12.09 -6.20
CA LEU A 63 -1.98 -12.82 -5.20
C LEU A 63 -0.58 -13.22 -5.69
N ASP A 64 -0.43 -13.56 -6.95
CA ASP A 64 0.85 -14.01 -7.49
C ASP A 64 1.81 -12.84 -7.64
N ALA A 65 1.35 -11.70 -8.16
CA ALA A 65 2.13 -10.47 -8.19
C ALA A 65 2.55 -10.04 -6.78
N LEU A 66 1.62 -10.04 -5.82
CA LEU A 66 1.91 -9.70 -4.43
C LEU A 66 2.97 -10.61 -3.81
N MET A 67 2.93 -11.91 -4.08
CA MET A 67 3.94 -12.84 -3.55
C MET A 67 5.35 -12.60 -4.13
N THR A 68 5.50 -11.87 -5.22
CA THR A 68 6.84 -11.52 -5.74
C THR A 68 7.60 -10.53 -4.88
N VAL A 69 6.91 -9.74 -4.05
CA VAL A 69 7.58 -8.76 -3.18
C VAL A 69 8.20 -9.39 -1.93
N TYR A 70 7.83 -10.61 -1.59
CA TYR A 70 8.41 -11.36 -0.48
C TYR A 70 9.58 -12.24 -0.94
N ALA A 71 10.67 -12.21 -0.19
CA ALA A 71 11.77 -13.16 -0.39
C ALA A 71 11.34 -14.60 -0.08
N GLU A 72 11.98 -15.59 -0.72
CA GLU A 72 11.72 -17.00 -0.39
C GLU A 72 12.06 -17.34 1.06
N THR A 73 13.02 -16.61 1.63
CA THR A 73 13.45 -16.73 3.03
C THR A 73 12.64 -15.91 4.00
N TYR A 74 11.52 -15.32 3.57
CA TYR A 74 10.68 -14.47 4.43
C TYR A 74 10.35 -15.15 5.76
N ARG A 75 10.52 -14.41 6.85
CA ARG A 75 10.16 -14.80 8.20
C ARG A 75 9.70 -13.59 9.00
N TYR A 76 8.53 -13.72 9.58
CA TYR A 76 8.05 -12.78 10.58
C TYR A 76 7.42 -13.57 11.73
N GLN A 77 8.05 -13.53 12.90
CA GLN A 77 7.74 -14.49 13.97
C GLN A 77 7.84 -15.93 13.41
N ASP A 78 6.76 -16.71 13.49
CA ASP A 78 6.69 -18.06 12.93
C ASP A 78 6.12 -18.11 11.51
N LEU A 79 5.71 -16.94 10.93
CA LEU A 79 5.09 -16.88 9.61
C LEU A 79 6.13 -16.97 8.49
N THR A 80 5.82 -17.77 7.51
CA THR A 80 6.58 -17.96 6.28
C THR A 80 5.93 -17.23 5.10
N LYS A 81 6.61 -17.14 3.96
CA LYS A 81 6.03 -16.65 2.70
C LYS A 81 4.75 -17.40 2.32
N GLU A 82 4.72 -18.72 2.54
CA GLU A 82 3.55 -19.53 2.24
C GLU A 82 2.37 -19.20 3.19
N ASP A 83 2.65 -18.87 4.44
CA ASP A 83 1.61 -18.44 5.37
C ASP A 83 1.09 -17.06 4.98
N MET A 84 1.95 -16.15 4.51
CA MET A 84 1.55 -14.87 3.94
C MET A 84 0.61 -15.06 2.74
N ARG A 85 0.92 -16.00 1.85
CA ARG A 85 0.05 -16.33 0.71
C ARG A 85 -1.35 -16.75 1.17
N LYS A 86 -1.45 -17.60 2.19
CA LYS A 86 -2.75 -18.05 2.75
C LYS A 86 -3.53 -16.89 3.36
N ILE A 87 -2.85 -16.03 4.12
CA ILE A 87 -3.45 -14.87 4.77
C ILE A 87 -4.00 -13.90 3.71
N TRP A 88 -3.19 -13.53 2.72
CA TRP A 88 -3.62 -12.62 1.66
C TRP A 88 -4.74 -13.19 0.82
N LYS A 89 -4.68 -14.49 0.50
CA LYS A 89 -5.78 -15.17 -0.18
C LYS A 89 -7.09 -15.02 0.60
N GLY A 90 -7.06 -15.25 1.91
CA GLY A 90 -8.23 -15.07 2.78
C GLY A 90 -8.77 -13.63 2.76
N PHE A 91 -7.89 -12.62 2.78
CA PHE A 91 -8.33 -11.23 2.65
C PHE A 91 -8.96 -10.93 1.30
N PHE A 92 -8.37 -11.40 0.20
CA PHE A 92 -8.90 -11.21 -1.15
C PHE A 92 -10.25 -11.90 -1.37
N GLU A 93 -10.51 -12.99 -0.66
CA GLU A 93 -11.80 -13.68 -0.68
C GLU A 93 -12.86 -12.98 0.19
N GLN A 94 -12.46 -12.34 1.29
CA GLN A 94 -13.38 -11.76 2.27
C GLN A 94 -13.75 -10.30 2.00
N TYR A 95 -12.86 -9.53 1.35
CA TYR A 95 -13.02 -8.09 1.18
C TYR A 95 -13.02 -7.68 -0.28
N ASP A 96 -13.87 -6.71 -0.61
CA ASP A 96 -14.05 -6.25 -1.99
C ASP A 96 -12.94 -5.29 -2.42
N ARG A 97 -12.73 -4.25 -1.63
CA ARG A 97 -11.72 -3.22 -1.87
C ARG A 97 -10.75 -3.17 -0.70
N ILE A 98 -9.48 -3.35 -1.00
CA ILE A 98 -8.41 -3.28 -0.02
C ILE A 98 -7.47 -2.15 -0.44
N SER A 99 -7.00 -1.36 0.52
CA SER A 99 -6.06 -0.28 0.28
C SER A 99 -5.11 -0.12 1.46
N THR A 100 -3.88 0.28 1.17
CA THR A 100 -2.83 0.51 2.16
C THR A 100 -2.39 1.97 2.15
N LEU A 101 -1.75 2.38 3.20
CA LEU A 101 -1.02 3.64 3.31
C LEU A 101 0.31 3.36 3.97
N HIS A 102 1.40 3.82 3.39
CA HIS A 102 2.73 3.74 3.96
C HIS A 102 3.38 5.13 4.04
N ALA A 103 3.96 5.45 5.18
CA ALA A 103 4.75 6.65 5.39
C ALA A 103 6.13 6.25 5.94
N PHE A 104 7.18 6.43 5.14
CA PHE A 104 8.54 6.10 5.52
C PHE A 104 9.16 7.24 6.31
N SER A 105 9.58 6.96 7.53
CA SER A 105 10.33 7.89 8.37
C SER A 105 11.84 7.62 8.36
N SER A 106 12.27 6.45 7.88
CA SER A 106 13.70 6.15 7.70
C SER A 106 13.89 5.09 6.61
N VAL A 107 14.96 5.23 5.83
CA VAL A 107 15.46 4.25 4.86
C VAL A 107 16.96 4.10 5.06
N VAL A 108 17.40 2.98 5.61
CA VAL A 108 18.80 2.69 5.89
C VAL A 108 19.26 1.50 5.09
N VAL A 109 20.18 1.70 4.16
CA VAL A 109 20.75 0.65 3.32
C VAL A 109 22.13 0.28 3.77
N LYS A 110 22.40 -1.02 3.88
CA LYS A 110 23.73 -1.58 4.15
C LYS A 110 24.21 -2.31 2.90
N PRO A 111 25.20 -1.75 2.18
CA PRO A 111 25.76 -2.38 1.00
C PRO A 111 26.53 -3.65 1.37
N GLY A 112 26.52 -4.65 0.47
CA GLY A 112 27.22 -5.91 0.67
C GLY A 112 27.03 -6.88 -0.49
N LYS A 113 27.50 -8.13 -0.35
CA LYS A 113 27.26 -9.19 -1.33
C LYS A 113 25.74 -9.37 -1.60
N HIS A 114 24.97 -9.25 -0.56
CA HIS A 114 23.52 -9.08 -0.60
C HIS A 114 23.22 -7.82 0.18
N SER A 115 22.96 -6.72 -0.53
CA SER A 115 22.58 -5.47 0.13
C SER A 115 21.29 -5.67 0.91
N THR A 116 21.20 -5.06 2.08
CA THR A 116 20.01 -5.12 2.94
C THR A 116 19.51 -3.72 3.23
N ALA A 117 18.22 -3.59 3.44
CA ALA A 117 17.62 -2.32 3.85
C ALA A 117 16.72 -2.51 5.07
N GLN A 118 16.61 -1.45 5.86
CA GLN A 118 15.67 -1.30 6.95
C GLN A 118 14.82 -0.06 6.67
N ILE A 119 13.52 -0.24 6.58
CA ILE A 119 12.56 0.82 6.31
C ILE A 119 11.69 0.99 7.55
N THR A 120 11.81 2.12 8.24
CA THR A 120 10.89 2.43 9.34
C THR A 120 9.64 3.07 8.76
N CYS A 121 8.49 2.46 9.04
CA CYS A 121 7.23 2.81 8.42
C CYS A 121 6.10 2.97 9.42
N THR A 122 5.24 3.93 9.17
CA THR A 122 3.91 4.08 9.80
C THR A 122 2.86 3.93 8.72
N GLY A 123 1.78 3.21 9.02
CA GLY A 123 0.78 2.99 8.00
C GLY A 123 -0.50 2.35 8.50
N ALA A 124 -1.36 1.97 7.55
CA ALA A 124 -2.61 1.28 7.84
C ALA A 124 -3.12 0.50 6.64
N LEU A 125 -3.89 -0.53 6.92
CA LEU A 125 -4.61 -1.36 5.97
C LEU A 125 -6.10 -1.20 6.19
N TRP A 126 -6.82 -0.86 5.13
CA TRP A 126 -8.28 -0.77 5.14
C TRP A 126 -8.90 -1.70 4.11
N ALA A 127 -10.12 -2.11 4.40
CA ALA A 127 -10.91 -2.87 3.45
C ALA A 127 -12.38 -2.45 3.51
N THR A 128 -13.12 -2.79 2.46
CA THR A 128 -14.57 -2.71 2.42
C THR A 128 -15.11 -4.13 2.37
N SER A 129 -16.03 -4.47 3.26
CA SER A 129 -16.64 -5.80 3.31
C SER A 129 -17.56 -6.00 2.11
N ASP A 130 -17.59 -7.20 1.54
CA ASP A 130 -18.52 -7.60 0.48
C ASP A 130 -20.00 -7.53 0.91
N GLN A 131 -20.24 -7.56 2.22
CA GLN A 131 -21.60 -7.58 2.78
C GLN A 131 -22.11 -6.18 3.17
N SER A 132 -21.23 -5.18 3.21
CA SER A 132 -21.57 -3.81 3.57
C SER A 132 -20.61 -2.84 2.91
N ASP A 133 -21.08 -1.66 2.52
CA ASP A 133 -20.19 -0.59 2.01
C ASP A 133 -19.34 0.07 3.11
N GLN A 134 -19.28 -0.52 4.31
CA GLN A 134 -18.50 0.03 5.40
C GLN A 134 -17.01 -0.25 5.19
N ARG A 135 -16.23 0.82 5.19
CA ARG A 135 -14.78 0.75 5.23
C ARG A 135 -14.33 0.46 6.66
N VAL A 136 -13.57 -0.62 6.83
CA VAL A 136 -13.02 -1.05 8.11
C VAL A 136 -11.50 -0.93 8.11
N ASN A 137 -10.91 -0.53 9.23
CA ASN A 137 -9.48 -0.62 9.42
C ASN A 137 -9.14 -2.04 9.88
N LEU A 138 -8.38 -2.76 9.04
CA LEU A 138 -7.95 -4.12 9.35
C LEU A 138 -6.70 -4.14 10.20
N SER A 139 -5.82 -3.14 10.02
CA SER A 139 -4.59 -3.00 10.78
C SER A 139 -4.03 -1.60 10.68
N ALA A 140 -3.30 -1.18 11.71
CA ALA A 140 -2.51 0.05 11.73
C ALA A 140 -1.21 -0.20 12.49
N TRP A 141 -0.13 0.45 12.05
CA TRP A 141 1.19 0.32 12.64
C TRP A 141 1.89 1.67 12.73
N ALA A 142 2.82 1.81 13.65
CA ALA A 142 3.58 3.02 13.87
C ALA A 142 5.04 2.69 14.19
N GLY A 143 5.94 3.09 13.28
CA GLY A 143 7.37 2.88 13.45
C GLY A 143 7.81 1.41 13.33
N ASP A 144 7.04 0.58 12.65
CA ASP A 144 7.43 -0.79 12.36
C ASP A 144 8.57 -0.80 11.32
N ILE A 145 9.44 -1.80 11.40
CA ILE A 145 10.62 -1.90 10.53
C ILE A 145 10.40 -3.04 9.54
N HIS A 146 10.41 -2.71 8.25
CA HIS A 146 10.51 -3.69 7.18
C HIS A 146 11.97 -3.96 6.90
N HIS A 147 12.34 -5.24 6.88
CA HIS A 147 13.67 -5.69 6.49
C HIS A 147 13.63 -6.18 5.04
N LEU A 148 14.50 -5.62 4.20
CA LEU A 148 14.59 -5.98 2.79
C LEU A 148 15.97 -6.55 2.48
N ILE A 149 16.01 -7.37 1.43
CA ILE A 149 17.23 -7.86 0.80
C ILE A 149 17.18 -7.58 -0.71
N TYR A 150 18.35 -7.22 -1.29
CA TYR A 150 18.49 -7.11 -2.72
C TYR A 150 18.97 -8.44 -3.29
N GLU A 151 18.11 -9.11 -4.05
CA GLU A 151 18.40 -10.40 -4.66
C GLU A 151 17.73 -10.51 -6.04
N HIS A 152 18.37 -11.21 -6.95
CA HIS A 152 17.85 -11.44 -8.32
C HIS A 152 17.44 -10.14 -9.04
N GLY A 153 18.19 -9.03 -8.80
CA GLY A 153 17.95 -7.76 -9.46
C GLY A 153 16.81 -6.91 -8.89
N THR A 154 16.28 -7.26 -7.73
CA THR A 154 15.19 -6.48 -7.08
C THR A 154 15.27 -6.55 -5.55
N TRP A 155 14.69 -5.57 -4.90
CA TRP A 155 14.47 -5.62 -3.46
C TRP A 155 13.28 -6.52 -3.12
N ARG A 156 13.37 -7.25 -2.00
CA ARG A 156 12.31 -8.12 -1.47
C ARG A 156 12.23 -8.02 0.04
N ILE A 157 11.03 -8.10 0.58
CA ILE A 157 10.79 -8.08 2.02
C ILE A 157 11.15 -9.45 2.60
N VAL A 158 12.07 -9.49 3.58
CA VAL A 158 12.50 -10.72 4.26
C VAL A 158 11.90 -10.88 5.65
N GLY A 159 11.29 -9.82 6.18
CA GLY A 159 10.68 -9.86 7.51
C GLY A 159 10.31 -8.48 8.00
N GLN A 160 9.80 -8.45 9.22
CA GLN A 160 9.40 -7.23 9.91
C GLN A 160 9.97 -7.22 11.34
N GLY A 161 10.13 -6.04 11.91
CA GLY A 161 10.51 -5.81 13.28
C GLY A 161 9.68 -4.70 13.90
N ARG A 162 9.69 -4.60 15.23
CA ARG A 162 9.07 -3.48 15.95
C ARG A 162 10.15 -2.73 16.72
N ASN A 163 10.06 -1.40 16.71
CA ASN A 163 10.88 -0.57 17.59
C ASN A 163 10.39 -0.57 19.05
N ALA A 164 9.19 -1.08 19.31
CA ALA A 164 8.61 -1.15 20.64
C ALA A 164 8.92 -2.50 21.33
N PRO A 165 9.15 -2.51 22.67
CA PRO A 165 9.33 -3.75 23.39
C PRO A 165 8.11 -4.64 23.23
N ASN A 166 8.35 -5.91 22.87
CA ASN A 166 7.36 -6.99 22.73
C ASN A 166 6.48 -7.12 23.99
N ARG A 167 5.35 -6.43 24.01
CA ARG A 167 4.22 -6.84 24.86
C ARG A 167 3.12 -7.31 23.90
N PRO A 168 2.80 -8.61 23.89
CA PRO A 168 1.59 -9.06 23.22
C PRO A 168 0.41 -8.42 23.92
N GLU A 169 -0.23 -7.46 23.30
CA GLU A 169 -1.53 -7.00 23.73
C GLU A 169 -2.54 -8.05 23.32
N PHE A 170 -3.25 -8.59 24.31
CA PHE A 170 -4.32 -9.55 24.10
C PHE A 170 -5.36 -8.97 23.13
N GLY A 171 -5.59 -9.64 22.01
CA GLY A 171 -6.65 -9.30 21.06
C GLY A 171 -6.24 -8.45 19.85
N GLN A 172 -4.97 -8.14 19.68
CA GLN A 172 -4.51 -7.59 18.42
C GLN A 172 -4.20 -8.70 17.41
N ALA A 173 -4.78 -8.59 16.24
CA ALA A 173 -4.36 -9.36 15.08
C ALA A 173 -2.84 -9.20 14.89
N PRO A 174 -2.13 -10.19 14.35
CA PRO A 174 -0.73 -10.01 14.02
C PRO A 174 -0.60 -8.73 13.19
N PRO A 175 0.45 -7.93 13.44
CA PRO A 175 0.61 -6.69 12.69
C PRO A 175 0.74 -7.00 11.21
N PRO A 176 0.52 -5.96 10.44
CA PRO A 176 0.19 -6.10 9.06
C PRO A 176 1.28 -6.79 8.30
N LEU A 177 0.81 -7.37 7.34
CA LEU A 177 1.36 -8.18 6.29
C LEU A 177 2.35 -7.41 5.40
N PHE A 178 2.60 -6.16 5.71
CA PHE A 178 3.56 -5.26 5.12
C PHE A 178 4.47 -4.65 6.15
#